data_10d1ace66a322803aadb73af9a46654c
#
_entry.id   10d1ace66a322803aadb73af9a46654c
#
_cell.length_a   1.000
_cell.length_b   1.000
_cell.length_c   1.000
_cell.angle_alpha   90.00
_cell.angle_beta   90.00
_cell.angle_gamma   90.00
#
_symmetry.space_group_name_H-M   'P 1'
#
loop_
_entity.id
_entity.type
_entity.pdbx_description
1 polymer ?
#
loop_
_entity_poly.entity_id
_entity_poly.type
_entity_poly.pdbx_seq_one_letter_code
_entity_poly.pdbx_strand_id
1 'polypeptide(L)'
;VSLETKVRVLASDIRNDNQSSEIHIKVENTGNVALKNFDVRYYFFVEEGLAPVYEVYDKSECASASMESLGSGRWQVTVHCDRPLVAGKAWQNPVKIALHLPSWVEIWNANEDPSHDSLDLTLHEAHGICVFDSTGYMLYGNEPIWTLPTSDEDNSDFAYDVDFGYHSQDNFI
;
A
#
# COMPACT_ATOMS: atom_id res chain seq x y z
N VAL A 1 -4.23 -33.50 -0.96
CA VAL A 1 -3.73 -32.21 -0.49
C VAL A 1 -4.55 -31.11 -1.15
N SER A 2 -5.12 -30.24 -0.34
CA SER A 2 -5.87 -29.10 -0.87
C SER A 2 -4.91 -28.06 -1.44
N LEU A 3 -5.33 -27.37 -2.52
CA LEU A 3 -4.56 -26.28 -3.10
C LEU A 3 -4.71 -25.05 -2.23
N GLU A 4 -3.61 -24.37 -1.94
CA GLU A 4 -3.61 -23.20 -1.09
C GLU A 4 -2.74 -22.11 -1.70
N THR A 5 -3.36 -20.95 -2.00
CA THR A 5 -2.63 -19.75 -2.38
C THR A 5 -2.27 -19.00 -1.12
N LYS A 6 -0.97 -18.82 -0.88
CA LYS A 6 -0.49 -18.15 0.32
C LYS A 6 0.82 -17.46 0.03
N VAL A 7 0.94 -16.22 0.47
CA VAL A 7 2.14 -15.42 0.23
C VAL A 7 2.57 -14.73 1.50
N ARG A 8 3.80 -14.23 1.49
CA ARG A 8 4.35 -13.41 2.54
C ARG A 8 5.16 -12.30 1.89
N VAL A 9 5.15 -11.11 2.49
CA VAL A 9 5.90 -9.97 1.99
C VAL A 9 6.99 -9.63 2.99
N LEU A 10 8.21 -9.44 2.46
CA LEU A 10 9.34 -8.89 3.21
C LEU A 10 9.67 -7.53 2.63
N ALA A 11 10.02 -6.58 3.47
CA ALA A 11 10.36 -5.24 2.99
C ALA A 11 11.35 -4.55 3.91
N SER A 12 11.98 -3.50 3.36
CA SER A 12 12.88 -2.63 4.10
C SER A 12 12.79 -1.23 3.51
N ASP A 13 13.22 -0.24 4.28
CA ASP A 13 13.47 1.11 3.78
C ASP A 13 14.94 1.42 4.04
N ILE A 14 15.74 1.45 3.00
CA ILE A 14 17.18 1.61 3.14
C ILE A 14 17.62 3.08 3.20
N ARG A 15 16.70 4.00 3.04
CA ARG A 15 17.00 5.43 3.18
C ARG A 15 16.34 6.00 4.42
N ASN A 16 15.02 6.07 4.44
CA ASN A 16 14.20 6.53 5.55
C ASN A 16 14.76 7.80 6.20
N ASP A 17 15.00 8.81 5.38
CA ASP A 17 15.47 10.10 5.86
C ASP A 17 14.46 11.18 5.48
N ASN A 18 14.79 12.47 5.71
CA ASN A 18 13.86 13.55 5.43
C ASN A 18 13.80 13.93 3.94
N GLN A 19 14.51 13.21 3.08
CA GLN A 19 14.47 13.44 1.63
C GLN A 19 13.72 12.34 0.89
N SER A 20 13.75 11.10 1.39
CA SER A 20 13.16 9.98 0.64
C SER A 20 13.01 8.73 1.47
N SER A 21 12.16 7.83 0.99
CA SER A 21 12.14 6.42 1.34
C SER A 21 12.62 5.65 0.13
N GLU A 22 13.44 4.63 0.34
CA GLU A 22 13.77 3.68 -0.72
C GLU A 22 13.31 2.31 -0.26
N ILE A 23 12.17 1.89 -0.78
CA ILE A 23 11.49 0.69 -0.33
C ILE A 23 11.92 -0.48 -1.18
N HIS A 24 12.39 -1.53 -0.52
CA HIS A 24 12.71 -2.80 -1.16
C HIS A 24 11.65 -3.81 -0.74
N ILE A 25 11.00 -4.44 -1.71
CA ILE A 25 9.89 -5.35 -1.45
C ILE A 25 10.19 -6.70 -2.10
N LYS A 26 9.96 -7.76 -1.34
CA LYS A 26 10.16 -9.12 -1.82
C LYS A 26 8.94 -9.96 -1.47
N VAL A 27 8.39 -10.66 -2.47
CA VAL A 27 7.23 -11.52 -2.25
C VAL A 27 7.69 -12.97 -2.24
N GLU A 28 7.20 -13.74 -1.28
CA GLU A 28 7.45 -15.18 -1.17
C GLU A 28 6.12 -15.91 -1.34
N ASN A 29 6.13 -16.93 -2.17
CA ASN A 29 4.98 -17.82 -2.30
C ASN A 29 5.15 -18.96 -1.30
N THR A 30 4.41 -18.88 -0.20
CA THR A 30 4.47 -19.87 0.87
C THR A 30 3.37 -20.93 0.74
N GLY A 31 2.58 -20.85 -0.33
CA GLY A 31 1.54 -21.83 -0.62
C GLY A 31 2.07 -22.99 -1.45
N ASN A 32 1.13 -23.81 -1.94
CA ASN A 32 1.48 -24.99 -2.74
C ASN A 32 0.96 -24.89 -4.19
N VAL A 33 0.56 -23.71 -4.62
CA VAL A 33 0.12 -23.45 -6.00
C VAL A 33 0.80 -22.19 -6.50
N ALA A 34 1.12 -22.14 -7.78
CA ALA A 34 1.77 -20.97 -8.38
C ALA A 34 0.86 -19.75 -8.31
N LEU A 35 1.44 -18.59 -8.02
CA LEU A 35 0.72 -17.32 -8.00
C LEU A 35 0.95 -16.60 -9.33
N LYS A 36 -0.12 -16.21 -10.00
CA LYS A 36 -0.07 -15.55 -11.31
C LYS A 36 -0.89 -14.28 -11.29
N ASN A 37 -0.41 -13.27 -12.00
CA ASN A 37 -1.15 -12.02 -12.20
C ASN A 37 -1.63 -11.44 -10.86
N PHE A 38 -0.71 -10.87 -10.13
CA PHE A 38 -1.02 -10.30 -8.83
C PHE A 38 -0.46 -8.90 -8.73
N ASP A 39 -1.02 -8.12 -7.79
CA ASP A 39 -0.59 -6.76 -7.51
C ASP A 39 -0.04 -6.67 -6.11
N VAL A 40 1.01 -5.85 -5.96
CA VAL A 40 1.58 -5.52 -4.66
C VAL A 40 1.38 -4.03 -4.45
N ARG A 41 0.81 -3.63 -3.32
CA ARG A 41 0.46 -2.23 -3.06
C ARG A 41 1.15 -1.71 -1.81
N TYR A 42 1.74 -0.54 -1.97
CA TYR A 42 2.38 0.22 -0.89
C TYR A 42 1.60 1.52 -0.70
N TYR A 43 1.15 1.79 0.54
CA TYR A 43 0.31 2.94 0.88
C TYR A 43 1.12 3.96 1.66
N PHE A 44 1.02 5.21 1.27
CA PHE A 44 1.76 6.27 1.94
C PHE A 44 0.99 7.58 1.92
N PHE A 45 1.48 8.54 2.70
CA PHE A 45 0.83 9.83 2.89
C PHE A 45 1.81 10.95 2.61
N VAL A 46 1.36 11.98 1.91
CA VAL A 46 2.08 13.24 1.82
C VAL A 46 1.13 14.36 2.18
N GLU A 47 1.69 15.46 2.65
CA GLU A 47 0.89 16.62 3.01
C GLU A 47 -0.01 17.02 1.86
N GLU A 48 -1.28 17.30 2.16
CA GLU A 48 -2.26 17.63 1.14
C GLU A 48 -1.80 18.86 0.34
N GLY A 49 -1.95 18.78 -0.97
CA GLY A 49 -1.48 19.83 -1.87
C GLY A 49 -0.10 19.55 -2.46
N LEU A 50 0.64 18.58 -1.92
CA LEU A 50 1.92 18.16 -2.47
C LEU A 50 1.73 16.93 -3.35
N ALA A 51 2.54 16.80 -4.38
CA ALA A 51 2.51 15.65 -5.28
C ALA A 51 3.83 14.88 -5.15
N PRO A 52 3.79 13.62 -4.71
CA PRO A 52 5.01 12.82 -4.60
C PRO A 52 5.51 12.38 -5.96
N VAL A 53 6.76 11.97 -5.98
CA VAL A 53 7.42 11.37 -7.13
C VAL A 53 7.81 9.96 -6.74
N TYR A 54 7.65 8.99 -7.66
CA TYR A 54 8.15 7.65 -7.44
C TYR A 54 9.08 7.27 -8.59
N GLU A 55 10.12 6.52 -8.22
CA GLU A 55 11.10 6.02 -9.19
C GLU A 55 11.31 4.55 -8.92
N VAL A 56 11.11 3.73 -9.96
CA VAL A 56 11.29 2.29 -9.83
C VAL A 56 12.65 1.95 -10.38
N TYR A 57 13.56 1.58 -9.50
CA TYR A 57 14.93 1.22 -9.88
C TYR A 57 15.02 -0.24 -10.33
N ASP A 58 14.15 -1.09 -9.81
CA ASP A 58 14.14 -2.50 -10.15
C ASP A 58 12.71 -3.01 -10.00
N LYS A 59 12.16 -3.56 -11.07
CA LYS A 59 10.81 -4.14 -11.06
C LYS A 59 10.83 -5.62 -10.70
N SER A 60 12.03 -6.18 -10.46
CA SER A 60 12.18 -7.61 -10.19
C SER A 60 11.55 -8.43 -11.32
N GLU A 61 10.59 -9.27 -10.97
CA GLU A 61 9.92 -10.13 -11.96
C GLU A 61 8.57 -9.57 -12.37
N CYS A 62 8.33 -8.29 -12.13
CA CYS A 62 7.03 -7.67 -12.39
C CYS A 62 7.05 -6.85 -13.67
N ALA A 63 5.87 -6.65 -14.25
CA ALA A 63 5.73 -6.02 -15.56
C ALA A 63 5.73 -4.50 -15.48
N SER A 64 5.06 -3.93 -14.48
CA SER A 64 4.82 -2.50 -14.44
C SER A 64 4.57 -2.01 -13.02
N ALA A 65 4.67 -0.70 -12.86
CA ALA A 65 4.31 -0.05 -11.61
C ALA A 65 3.55 1.23 -11.94
N SER A 66 2.67 1.64 -11.04
CA SER A 66 1.90 2.88 -11.17
C SER A 66 1.69 3.48 -9.81
N MET A 67 1.37 4.79 -9.79
CA MET A 67 1.09 5.50 -8.55
C MET A 67 -0.23 6.25 -8.73
N GLU A 68 -1.04 6.24 -7.67
CA GLU A 68 -2.38 6.78 -7.75
C GLU A 68 -2.72 7.54 -6.49
N SER A 69 -3.35 8.72 -6.67
CA SER A 69 -3.86 9.50 -5.55
C SER A 69 -5.19 8.91 -5.09
N LEU A 70 -5.32 8.74 -3.77
CA LEU A 70 -6.58 8.32 -3.15
C LEU A 70 -7.31 9.51 -2.51
N GLY A 71 -6.78 10.72 -2.71
CA GLY A 71 -7.35 11.93 -2.13
C GLY A 71 -6.83 12.22 -0.74
N SER A 72 -6.89 13.50 -0.34
CA SER A 72 -6.53 13.95 1.00
C SER A 72 -5.12 13.57 1.42
N GLY A 73 -4.18 13.64 0.47
CA GLY A 73 -2.78 13.33 0.75
C GLY A 73 -2.45 11.86 0.79
N ARG A 74 -3.40 10.98 0.47
CA ARG A 74 -3.24 9.53 0.54
C ARG A 74 -2.91 8.99 -0.85
N TRP A 75 -1.91 8.12 -0.91
CA TRP A 75 -1.38 7.61 -2.18
C TRP A 75 -1.11 6.12 -2.10
N GLN A 76 -1.12 5.46 -3.24
CA GLN A 76 -0.68 4.08 -3.33
C GLN A 76 0.21 3.90 -4.55
N VAL A 77 1.24 3.07 -4.40
CA VAL A 77 2.02 2.55 -5.52
C VAL A 77 1.60 1.11 -5.70
N THR A 78 1.28 0.73 -6.94
CA THR A 78 0.92 -0.64 -7.28
C THR A 78 1.96 -1.20 -8.23
N VAL A 79 2.50 -2.36 -7.88
CA VAL A 79 3.40 -3.10 -8.77
C VAL A 79 2.61 -4.29 -9.30
N HIS A 80 2.48 -4.37 -10.61
CA HIS A 80 1.72 -5.44 -11.27
C HIS A 80 2.68 -6.52 -11.78
N CYS A 81 2.43 -7.75 -11.40
CA CYS A 81 3.32 -8.89 -11.70
C CYS A 81 2.53 -9.94 -12.47
N ASP A 82 2.93 -10.14 -13.74
CA ASP A 82 2.27 -11.08 -14.62
C ASP A 82 3.05 -12.40 -14.76
N ARG A 83 4.29 -12.44 -14.28
CA ARG A 83 5.09 -13.65 -14.31
C ARG A 83 4.72 -14.54 -13.12
N PRO A 84 4.52 -15.85 -13.36
CA PRO A 84 4.18 -16.75 -12.25
C PRO A 84 5.28 -16.82 -11.20
N LEU A 85 4.87 -16.81 -9.94
CA LEU A 85 5.76 -17.06 -8.82
C LEU A 85 5.47 -18.48 -8.34
N VAL A 86 6.43 -19.37 -8.53
CA VAL A 86 6.27 -20.80 -8.29
C VAL A 86 6.11 -21.07 -6.78
N ALA A 87 5.30 -22.06 -6.44
CA ALA A 87 5.08 -22.48 -5.05
C ALA A 87 6.41 -22.74 -4.36
N GLY A 88 6.56 -22.22 -3.15
CA GLY A 88 7.76 -22.38 -2.36
C GLY A 88 8.92 -21.49 -2.75
N LYS A 89 8.73 -20.58 -3.72
CA LYS A 89 9.80 -19.69 -4.17
C LYS A 89 9.53 -18.26 -3.78
N ALA A 90 10.58 -17.45 -3.77
CA ALA A 90 10.51 -16.01 -3.57
C ALA A 90 11.13 -15.32 -4.78
N TRP A 91 10.81 -14.04 -4.94
CA TRP A 91 11.52 -13.22 -5.93
C TRP A 91 13.01 -13.28 -5.63
N GLN A 92 13.81 -13.42 -6.67
CA GLN A 92 15.27 -13.45 -6.51
C GLN A 92 15.79 -12.09 -6.08
N ASN A 93 15.30 -11.04 -6.72
CA ASN A 93 15.67 -9.66 -6.40
C ASN A 93 14.44 -8.91 -5.90
N PRO A 94 14.59 -7.96 -4.96
CA PRO A 94 13.45 -7.17 -4.53
C PRO A 94 13.05 -6.14 -5.60
N VAL A 95 11.78 -5.76 -5.58
CA VAL A 95 11.34 -4.53 -6.24
C VAL A 95 11.92 -3.36 -5.43
N LYS A 96 12.43 -2.34 -6.13
CA LYS A 96 13.08 -1.19 -5.48
C LYS A 96 12.40 0.08 -5.95
N ILE A 97 11.79 0.80 -5.02
CA ILE A 97 11.02 2.01 -5.31
C ILE A 97 11.50 3.12 -4.41
N ALA A 98 11.90 4.25 -5.01
CA ALA A 98 12.17 5.47 -4.24
C ALA A 98 10.93 6.34 -4.24
N LEU A 99 10.60 6.90 -3.08
CA LEU A 99 9.49 7.84 -2.91
C LEU A 99 10.06 9.13 -2.34
N HIS A 100 9.72 10.26 -2.96
CA HIS A 100 10.20 11.55 -2.51
C HIS A 100 9.31 12.67 -3.07
N LEU A 101 9.55 13.89 -2.63
CA LEU A 101 8.90 15.05 -3.18
C LEU A 101 9.74 15.62 -4.33
N PRO A 102 9.15 16.47 -5.21
CA PRO A 102 9.92 17.09 -6.29
C PRO A 102 11.16 17.80 -5.75
N SER A 103 12.27 17.70 -6.49
CA SER A 103 13.56 18.28 -6.13
C SER A 103 14.13 17.77 -4.82
N TRP A 104 13.64 16.61 -4.34
CA TRP A 104 14.14 15.98 -3.10
C TRP A 104 14.10 16.92 -1.89
N VAL A 105 13.04 17.72 -1.80
CA VAL A 105 12.84 18.67 -0.69
C VAL A 105 12.89 17.93 0.64
N GLU A 106 13.55 18.53 1.64
CA GLU A 106 13.88 17.86 2.90
C GLU A 106 12.73 17.95 3.92
N ILE A 107 11.52 17.59 3.47
CA ILE A 107 10.35 17.50 4.35
C ILE A 107 9.64 16.16 4.19
N TRP A 108 10.32 15.17 3.61
CA TRP A 108 9.76 13.82 3.49
C TRP A 108 9.68 13.17 4.87
N ASN A 109 8.56 12.51 5.15
CA ASN A 109 8.37 11.84 6.42
C ASN A 109 7.49 10.61 6.21
N ALA A 110 8.08 9.44 6.37
CA ALA A 110 7.38 8.17 6.17
C ALA A 110 6.75 7.61 7.45
N ASN A 111 6.87 8.32 8.58
CA ASN A 111 6.44 7.76 9.86
C ASN A 111 4.94 7.49 9.93
N GLU A 112 4.14 8.20 9.13
CA GLU A 112 2.70 8.02 9.13
C GLU A 112 2.20 7.18 7.96
N ASP A 113 3.11 6.62 7.19
CA ASP A 113 2.73 5.80 6.04
C ASP A 113 2.26 4.43 6.53
N PRO A 114 1.04 4.01 6.17
CA PRO A 114 0.54 2.71 6.64
C PRO A 114 1.45 1.54 6.26
N SER A 115 2.01 1.57 5.06
CA SER A 115 2.86 0.48 4.60
C SER A 115 4.28 0.56 5.14
N HIS A 116 4.65 1.67 5.78
CA HIS A 116 5.98 1.84 6.38
C HIS A 116 6.04 1.31 7.80
N ASP A 117 4.95 0.82 8.32
CA ASP A 117 4.90 0.32 9.70
C ASP A 117 5.94 -0.76 9.91
N SER A 118 6.81 -0.55 10.90
CA SER A 118 7.87 -1.47 11.29
C SER A 118 8.99 -1.67 10.25
N LEU A 119 9.05 -0.87 9.19
CA LEU A 119 10.16 -1.00 8.22
C LEU A 119 11.44 -0.40 8.79
N ASP A 120 12.55 -1.06 8.54
CA ASP A 120 13.87 -0.56 8.89
C ASP A 120 14.87 -0.94 7.77
N LEU A 121 16.15 -0.91 8.06
CA LEU A 121 17.20 -1.12 7.06
C LEU A 121 17.30 -2.57 6.58
N THR A 122 16.68 -3.52 7.27
CA THR A 122 16.77 -4.93 6.93
C THR A 122 15.44 -5.46 6.42
N LEU A 123 15.50 -6.41 5.50
CA LEU A 123 14.31 -7.09 5.02
C LEU A 123 13.70 -7.95 6.13
N HIS A 124 12.45 -7.70 6.46
CA HIS A 124 11.69 -8.55 7.37
C HIS A 124 10.22 -8.44 7.00
N GLU A 125 9.39 -9.26 7.61
CA GLU A 125 7.98 -9.34 7.27
C GLU A 125 7.30 -7.98 7.45
N ALA A 126 6.48 -7.60 6.46
CA ALA A 126 5.87 -6.27 6.37
C ALA A 126 4.37 -6.39 6.14
N HIS A 127 3.59 -6.32 7.22
CA HIS A 127 2.14 -6.52 7.16
C HIS A 127 1.38 -5.33 6.56
N GLY A 128 2.01 -4.18 6.44
CA GLY A 128 1.39 -2.99 5.87
C GLY A 128 1.44 -2.93 4.35
N ILE A 129 2.09 -3.90 3.70
CA ILE A 129 2.15 -3.99 2.24
C ILE A 129 1.21 -5.12 1.84
N CYS A 130 0.32 -4.85 0.88
CA CYS A 130 -0.75 -5.78 0.54
C CYS A 130 -0.52 -6.44 -0.80
N VAL A 131 -0.94 -7.71 -0.93
CA VAL A 131 -0.90 -8.45 -2.18
C VAL A 131 -2.32 -8.83 -2.55
N PHE A 132 -2.70 -8.57 -3.81
CA PHE A 132 -4.03 -8.87 -4.32
C PHE A 132 -3.90 -9.78 -5.54
N ASP A 133 -4.81 -10.76 -5.67
CA ASP A 133 -4.85 -11.58 -6.87
C ASP A 133 -5.55 -10.84 -8.01
N SER A 134 -5.66 -11.49 -9.17
CA SER A 134 -6.21 -10.87 -10.38
C SER A 134 -7.71 -10.55 -10.26
N THR A 135 -8.39 -11.11 -9.26
CA THR A 135 -9.81 -10.81 -9.03
C THR A 135 -10.01 -9.68 -8.02
N GLY A 136 -8.90 -9.17 -7.44
CA GLY A 136 -8.96 -8.14 -6.41
C GLY A 136 -9.07 -8.68 -5.00
N TYR A 137 -9.00 -10.00 -4.83
CA TYR A 137 -9.02 -10.61 -3.50
C TYR A 137 -7.66 -10.43 -2.82
N MET A 138 -7.66 -9.96 -1.58
CA MET A 138 -6.43 -9.72 -0.83
C MET A 138 -5.86 -11.02 -0.30
N LEU A 139 -4.63 -11.33 -0.71
CA LEU A 139 -3.93 -12.55 -0.29
C LEU A 139 -3.05 -12.32 0.93
N TYR A 140 -2.66 -11.09 1.20
CA TYR A 140 -1.73 -10.77 2.27
C TYR A 140 -1.83 -9.31 2.65
N GLY A 141 -1.56 -9.04 3.92
CA GLY A 141 -1.36 -7.68 4.43
C GLY A 141 -2.60 -7.11 5.10
N ASN A 142 -2.41 -5.92 5.64
CA ASN A 142 -3.48 -5.15 6.28
C ASN A 142 -3.70 -3.88 5.47
N GLU A 143 -4.83 -3.82 4.79
CA GLU A 143 -5.18 -2.64 4.02
C GLU A 143 -5.49 -1.49 4.98
N PRO A 144 -4.97 -0.27 4.72
CA PRO A 144 -5.26 0.84 5.63
C PRO A 144 -6.74 1.18 5.63
N ILE A 145 -7.22 1.64 6.77
CA ILE A 145 -8.64 1.93 6.95
C ILE A 145 -9.14 2.98 5.95
N TRP A 146 -8.27 3.86 5.49
CA TRP A 146 -8.64 4.94 4.55
C TRP A 146 -9.00 4.42 3.15
N THR A 147 -8.69 3.15 2.82
CA THR A 147 -9.05 2.56 1.53
C THR A 147 -10.37 1.81 1.59
N LEU A 148 -10.93 1.66 2.80
CA LEU A 148 -12.17 0.92 2.98
C LEU A 148 -13.38 1.79 2.65
N PRO A 149 -14.50 1.22 2.16
CA PRO A 149 -15.70 1.99 1.90
C PRO A 149 -16.18 2.65 3.19
N THR A 150 -16.60 3.96 3.15
CA THR A 150 -17.19 4.64 4.29
C THR A 150 -18.66 4.18 4.40
N SER A 151 -19.05 3.92 5.59
CA SER A 151 -20.48 3.66 5.85
C SER A 151 -21.23 4.95 5.77
N ASP A 152 -21.67 5.79 5.84
CA ASP A 152 -22.24 6.90 5.79
C ASP A 152 -22.37 7.60 6.10
N GLU A 153 -21.78 7.70 5.86
CA GLU A 153 -21.48 8.33 5.99
C GLU A 153 -21.85 8.85 6.41
N ASP A 154 -21.76 8.71 6.22
CA ASP A 154 -21.80 9.10 6.67
C ASP A 154 -22.20 9.74 6.93
N ASN A 155 -22.52 9.82 6.68
CA ASN A 155 -22.63 10.36 7.00
C ASN A 155 -22.81 11.13 7.46
N SER A 156 -23.06 11.24 7.30
CA SER A 156 -22.82 11.98 7.76
C SER A 156 -22.87 12.70 8.07
N ASP A 157 -23.00 12.80 7.83
CA ASP A 157 -22.80 13.46 8.09
C ASP A 157 -23.20 13.75 8.29
N PHE A 158 -23.58 13.47 8.20
CA PHE A 158 -23.86 13.93 8.55
C PHE A 158 -24.32 14.12 8.82
N ALA A 159 -24.97 14.23 8.95
CA ALA A 159 -25.04 14.65 9.41
C ALA A 159 -25.36 14.90 9.59
N TYR A 160 -25.21 14.88 10.00
CA TYR A 160 -25.66 15.43 10.64
C TYR A 160 -26.20 15.38 10.68
N ASP A 161 -26.19 15.52 10.77
CA ASP A 161 -26.58 15.89 11.19
C ASP A 161 -27.11 15.68 11.23
N VAL A 162 -27.26 15.74 11.45
CA VAL A 162 -27.70 16.00 11.89
C VAL A 162 -28.17 15.79 11.79
N ASP A 163 -28.07 16.05 12.23
CA ASP A 163 -28.60 16.38 12.67
C ASP A 163 -29.06 16.11 12.51
N PHE A 164 -28.63 16.40 12.82
CA PHE A 164 -29.26 16.78 13.24
C PHE A 164 -29.78 16.57 12.95
N GLY A 165 -30.21 16.33 13.30
CA GLY A 165 -30.54 17.02 13.40
C GLY A 165 -30.82 16.61 12.88
N TYR A 166 -30.28 16.94 13.32
CA TYR A 166 -30.76 17.17 13.59
C TYR A 166 -31.33 16.84 13.31
N HIS A 167 -31.13 17.00 13.41
CA HIS A 167 -31.73 17.29 13.68
C HIS A 167 -32.26 17.25 13.49
N SER A 168 -32.31 17.20 13.74
CA SER A 168 -32.79 17.58 14.03
C SER A 168 -33.29 17.55 13.91
N GLN A 169 -32.92 17.60 14.31
CA GLN A 169 -33.41 17.92 14.55
C GLN A 169 -33.92 17.92 14.73
N ASP A 170 -33.97 18.10 14.73
CA ASP A 170 -34.31 18.35 15.06
C ASP A 170 -34.80 18.26 15.26
N ASN A 171 -34.96 18.51 15.34
CA ASN A 171 -35.04 18.80 15.61
C ASN A 171 -35.40 18.64 15.74
N PHE A 172 -35.08 18.84 16.06
CA PHE A 172 -35.07 19.10 16.29
C PHE A 172 -35.73 18.93 16.53
N ILE A 173 -36.22 19.56 16.68
CA ILE A 173 -36.13 19.90 17.01
C ILE A 173 -36.14 19.87 17.14
#